data_330627bf962bd9baea914c482ab644db
#
_entry.id   330627bf962bd9baea914c482ab644db
#
_cell.length_a   1.000
_cell.length_b   1.000
_cell.length_c   1.000
_cell.angle_alpha   90.00
_cell.angle_beta   90.00
_cell.angle_gamma   90.00
#
_symmetry.space_group_name_H-M   'P 1'
#
loop_
_entity.id
_entity.type
_entity.pdbx_description
1 polymer ?
#
loop_
_entity_poly.entity_id
_entity_poly.type
_entity_poly.pdbx_seq_one_letter_code
_entity_poly.pdbx_strand_id
1 'polypeptide(L)'
;VQKDGTVIDTIKVTIGDMEKDYVSYTCKGELLDMKGVQIPKNVYNYDIVVKKDDKVYKNLSLTRWSEGTSGYSFSALPGTYQFYYGENKIAEITVTDSDVVQDLTMPVKYIKIKMYDAQDQLIPLTQQVTLINQESSQQYNLYGDEDSVDFSIAVALPLGTYQFETYEGMPSVQGKTITVKEDTDEIVMNMNVYKLTGNCKINGESADRSTWINLYRKEETSYLTSCAVDEEGNYVFYLESGDYSVQVSKADATIIAEEEVSVTNASVIQDFDITNAS
;
A
#
# COMPACT_ATOMS: atom_id res chain seq x y z
N VAL A 1 -5.45 -9.80 -36.06
CA VAL A 1 -4.94 -8.42 -36.00
C VAL A 1 -4.82 -8.04 -34.53
N GLN A 2 -3.68 -7.53 -34.13
CA GLN A 2 -3.42 -7.12 -32.76
C GLN A 2 -2.89 -5.68 -32.74
N LYS A 3 -3.24 -4.94 -31.69
CA LYS A 3 -2.66 -3.64 -31.36
C LYS A 3 -2.32 -3.67 -29.87
N ASP A 4 -1.07 -3.32 -29.53
CA ASP A 4 -0.56 -3.29 -28.13
C ASP A 4 -0.83 -4.61 -27.36
N GLY A 5 -0.68 -5.76 -28.07
CA GLY A 5 -0.95 -7.09 -27.51
C GLY A 5 -2.43 -7.47 -27.38
N THR A 6 -3.36 -6.55 -27.69
CA THR A 6 -4.80 -6.80 -27.64
C THR A 6 -5.32 -7.25 -29.03
N VAL A 7 -6.08 -8.36 -29.07
CA VAL A 7 -6.72 -8.80 -30.32
C VAL A 7 -7.86 -7.85 -30.64
N ILE A 8 -7.71 -7.07 -31.71
CA ILE A 8 -8.70 -6.07 -32.14
C ILE A 8 -9.65 -6.62 -33.20
N ASP A 9 -9.23 -7.60 -34.00
CA ASP A 9 -10.08 -8.28 -34.96
C ASP A 9 -9.49 -9.64 -35.38
N THR A 10 -10.38 -10.53 -35.87
CA THR A 10 -9.99 -11.79 -36.51
C THR A 10 -10.51 -11.77 -37.95
N ILE A 11 -9.60 -11.69 -38.90
CA ILE A 11 -9.93 -11.64 -40.33
C ILE A 11 -9.71 -13.00 -40.92
N LYS A 12 -10.73 -13.55 -41.62
CA LYS A 12 -10.56 -14.72 -42.48
C LYS A 12 -10.07 -14.25 -43.84
N VAL A 13 -8.79 -14.48 -44.12
CA VAL A 13 -8.22 -14.13 -45.43
C VAL A 13 -8.66 -15.15 -46.47
N THR A 14 -9.37 -14.69 -47.51
CA THR A 14 -9.60 -15.44 -48.77
C THR A 14 -8.71 -14.83 -49.85
N ILE A 15 -8.43 -15.61 -50.92
CA ILE A 15 -7.54 -15.16 -52.00
C ILE A 15 -8.09 -13.85 -52.61
N GLY A 16 -7.33 -12.76 -52.44
CA GLY A 16 -7.66 -11.42 -52.92
C GLY A 16 -7.05 -10.36 -52.01
N ASP A 17 -6.79 -9.18 -52.52
CA ASP A 17 -6.31 -8.04 -51.75
C ASP A 17 -7.45 -7.54 -50.82
N MET A 18 -7.24 -7.62 -49.53
CA MET A 18 -8.14 -7.02 -48.53
C MET A 18 -7.40 -5.89 -47.81
N GLU A 19 -7.92 -4.70 -47.95
CA GLU A 19 -7.51 -3.53 -47.18
C GLU A 19 -8.61 -3.24 -46.14
N LYS A 20 -8.24 -3.19 -44.85
CA LYS A 20 -9.14 -2.83 -43.76
C LYS A 20 -8.43 -1.85 -42.83
N ASP A 21 -8.86 -0.61 -42.92
CA ASP A 21 -8.40 0.43 -42.02
C ASP A 21 -9.10 0.34 -40.67
N TYR A 22 -8.30 0.32 -39.61
CA TYR A 22 -8.80 0.35 -38.24
C TYR A 22 -8.52 1.71 -37.64
N VAL A 23 -9.56 2.48 -37.41
CA VAL A 23 -9.47 3.73 -36.63
C VAL A 23 -9.77 3.40 -35.17
N SER A 24 -8.82 3.67 -34.31
CA SER A 24 -9.00 3.48 -32.86
C SER A 24 -9.04 4.83 -32.15
N TYR A 25 -9.85 4.89 -31.13
CA TYR A 25 -10.07 6.08 -30.34
C TYR A 25 -9.56 5.82 -28.89
N THR A 26 -9.21 6.88 -28.19
CA THR A 26 -8.76 6.80 -26.79
C THR A 26 -9.98 6.79 -25.86
N CYS A 27 -10.06 5.78 -25.02
CA CYS A 27 -10.95 5.77 -23.85
C CYS A 27 -10.12 6.07 -22.61
N LYS A 28 -10.49 7.10 -21.84
CA LYS A 28 -9.80 7.49 -20.63
C LYS A 28 -10.77 8.09 -19.61
N GLY A 29 -10.36 8.13 -18.36
CA GLY A 29 -11.11 8.77 -17.28
C GLY A 29 -10.43 8.57 -15.95
N GLU A 30 -10.93 9.25 -14.93
CA GLU A 30 -10.47 9.13 -13.54
C GLU A 30 -11.16 7.97 -12.84
N LEU A 31 -10.56 7.50 -11.73
CA LEU A 31 -11.21 6.59 -10.79
C LEU A 31 -11.79 7.38 -9.62
N LEU A 32 -13.07 7.20 -9.39
CA LEU A 32 -13.80 7.83 -8.29
C LEU A 32 -14.20 6.76 -7.27
N ASP A 33 -14.21 7.11 -6.00
CA ASP A 33 -14.82 6.26 -4.97
C ASP A 33 -16.36 6.27 -5.11
N MET A 34 -17.06 5.48 -4.29
CA MET A 34 -18.52 5.35 -4.32
C MET A 34 -19.26 6.67 -4.01
N LYS A 35 -18.59 7.70 -3.50
CA LYS A 35 -19.13 9.04 -3.24
C LYS A 35 -18.70 10.07 -4.30
N GLY A 36 -18.01 9.64 -5.35
CA GLY A 36 -17.53 10.52 -6.41
C GLY A 36 -16.25 11.28 -6.04
N VAL A 37 -15.55 10.87 -4.99
CA VAL A 37 -14.25 11.45 -4.62
C VAL A 37 -13.17 10.79 -5.49
N GLN A 38 -12.32 11.61 -6.12
CA GLN A 38 -11.22 11.10 -6.92
C GLN A 38 -10.24 10.30 -6.04
N ILE A 39 -9.89 9.11 -6.51
CA ILE A 39 -8.91 8.24 -5.85
C ILE A 39 -7.52 8.65 -6.35
N PRO A 40 -6.62 9.13 -5.47
CA PRO A 40 -5.27 9.50 -5.86
C PRO A 40 -4.48 8.31 -6.41
N LYS A 41 -3.59 8.56 -7.36
CA LYS A 41 -2.79 7.50 -8.01
C LYS A 41 -1.94 6.68 -7.05
N ASN A 42 -1.40 7.30 -6.00
CA ASN A 42 -0.55 6.64 -5.01
C ASN A 42 -1.25 5.57 -4.18
N VAL A 43 -2.59 5.49 -4.24
CA VAL A 43 -3.39 4.45 -3.56
C VAL A 43 -3.97 3.41 -4.52
N TYR A 44 -3.61 3.43 -5.80
CA TYR A 44 -4.13 2.48 -6.79
C TYR A 44 -3.59 1.07 -6.56
N ASN A 45 -4.51 0.12 -6.51
CA ASN A 45 -4.24 -1.31 -6.56
C ASN A 45 -5.48 -2.02 -7.10
N TYR A 46 -5.77 -1.80 -8.39
CA TYR A 46 -6.99 -2.29 -9.03
C TYR A 46 -6.69 -3.03 -10.31
N ASP A 47 -7.34 -4.17 -10.47
CA ASP A 47 -7.44 -4.89 -11.73
C ASP A 47 -8.85 -4.69 -12.29
N ILE A 48 -8.96 -3.96 -13.39
CA ILE A 48 -10.21 -3.72 -14.09
C ILE A 48 -10.20 -4.51 -15.39
N VAL A 49 -11.19 -5.37 -15.58
CA VAL A 49 -11.37 -6.15 -16.80
C VAL A 49 -12.31 -5.41 -17.74
N VAL A 50 -11.83 -5.09 -18.93
CA VAL A 50 -12.65 -4.52 -20.00
C VAL A 50 -13.09 -5.64 -20.92
N LYS A 51 -14.40 -5.80 -21.13
CA LYS A 51 -14.99 -6.77 -22.06
C LYS A 51 -15.66 -6.09 -23.24
N LYS A 52 -15.62 -6.75 -24.39
CA LYS A 52 -16.40 -6.43 -25.58
C LYS A 52 -17.02 -7.72 -26.10
N ASP A 53 -18.32 -7.76 -26.34
CA ASP A 53 -19.05 -8.93 -26.80
C ASP A 53 -18.80 -10.16 -25.88
N ASP A 54 -18.88 -9.95 -24.55
CA ASP A 54 -18.63 -10.92 -23.48
C ASP A 54 -17.22 -11.53 -23.44
N LYS A 55 -16.31 -11.03 -24.26
CA LYS A 55 -14.90 -11.45 -24.28
C LYS A 55 -14.00 -10.42 -23.64
N VAL A 56 -12.97 -10.87 -22.94
CA VAL A 56 -11.95 -9.97 -22.41
C VAL A 56 -11.28 -9.25 -23.58
N TYR A 57 -11.42 -7.96 -23.60
CA TYR A 57 -10.78 -7.06 -24.55
C TYR A 57 -9.42 -6.59 -24.01
N LYS A 58 -9.40 -6.15 -22.74
CA LYS A 58 -8.18 -5.68 -22.07
C LYS A 58 -8.28 -5.86 -20.56
N ASN A 59 -7.13 -6.12 -19.92
CA ASN A 59 -6.96 -5.99 -18.50
C ASN A 59 -6.21 -4.69 -18.21
N LEU A 60 -6.75 -3.88 -17.30
CA LEU A 60 -6.15 -2.64 -16.82
C LEU A 60 -5.67 -2.89 -15.40
N SER A 61 -4.40 -3.26 -15.25
CA SER A 61 -3.76 -3.36 -13.94
C SER A 61 -3.27 -1.97 -13.52
N LEU A 62 -4.02 -1.33 -12.64
CA LEU A 62 -3.76 0.02 -12.16
C LEU A 62 -3.14 -0.07 -10.77
N THR A 63 -1.87 0.23 -10.68
CA THR A 63 -1.11 0.21 -9.43
C THR A 63 -0.50 1.58 -9.16
N ARG A 64 -0.10 1.85 -7.91
CA ARG A 64 0.60 3.10 -7.55
C ARG A 64 1.89 3.33 -8.37
N TRP A 65 2.47 2.26 -8.89
CA TRP A 65 3.69 2.29 -9.70
C TRP A 65 3.44 2.41 -11.21
N SER A 66 2.16 2.40 -11.65
CA SER A 66 1.83 2.53 -13.06
C SER A 66 2.29 3.87 -13.60
N GLU A 67 2.95 3.88 -14.76
CA GLU A 67 3.29 5.13 -15.44
C GLU A 67 2.03 5.81 -16.01
N GLY A 68 2.06 7.12 -16.12
CA GLY A 68 1.01 7.91 -16.77
C GLY A 68 0.21 8.81 -15.84
N THR A 69 -0.91 9.30 -16.33
CA THR A 69 -1.84 10.20 -15.61
C THR A 69 -2.69 9.44 -14.59
N SER A 70 -3.35 10.17 -13.68
CA SER A 70 -4.39 9.61 -12.81
C SER A 70 -5.46 8.90 -13.65
N GLY A 71 -6.04 7.78 -13.13
CA GLY A 71 -7.10 7.07 -13.78
C GLY A 71 -6.66 6.01 -14.79
N TYR A 72 -7.46 5.78 -15.83
CA TYR A 72 -7.22 4.76 -16.84
C TYR A 72 -7.15 5.35 -18.24
N SER A 73 -6.46 4.65 -19.15
CA SER A 73 -6.44 4.98 -20.58
C SER A 73 -6.16 3.73 -21.42
N PHE A 74 -6.88 3.56 -22.51
CA PHE A 74 -6.62 2.54 -23.51
C PHE A 74 -7.18 2.90 -24.89
N SER A 75 -6.66 2.27 -25.94
CA SER A 75 -7.19 2.42 -27.31
C SER A 75 -8.29 1.41 -27.57
N ALA A 76 -9.39 1.87 -28.16
CA ALA A 76 -10.56 1.07 -28.51
C ALA A 76 -11.03 1.33 -29.94
N LEU A 77 -11.53 0.30 -30.58
CA LEU A 77 -12.31 0.43 -31.87
C LEU A 77 -13.75 0.81 -31.54
N PRO A 78 -14.53 1.30 -32.51
CA PRO A 78 -15.96 1.50 -32.32
C PRO A 78 -16.66 0.25 -31.75
N GLY A 79 -17.54 0.44 -30.79
CA GLY A 79 -18.27 -0.62 -30.11
C GLY A 79 -18.56 -0.31 -28.65
N THR A 80 -19.26 -1.23 -27.98
CA THR A 80 -19.62 -1.10 -26.57
C THR A 80 -18.68 -1.92 -25.69
N TYR A 81 -18.16 -1.30 -24.64
CA TYR A 81 -17.20 -1.85 -23.72
C TYR A 81 -17.77 -1.85 -22.31
N GLN A 82 -17.64 -2.98 -21.63
CA GLN A 82 -18.10 -3.17 -20.26
C GLN A 82 -16.89 -3.28 -19.34
N PHE A 83 -16.92 -2.57 -18.23
CA PHE A 83 -15.86 -2.55 -17.22
C PHE A 83 -16.28 -3.34 -16.02
N TYR A 84 -15.40 -4.20 -15.53
CA TYR A 84 -15.63 -5.06 -14.38
C TYR A 84 -14.51 -4.86 -13.36
N TYR A 85 -14.92 -4.76 -12.09
CA TYR A 85 -14.03 -4.90 -10.94
C TYR A 85 -14.42 -6.17 -10.18
N GLY A 86 -13.55 -7.17 -10.21
CA GLY A 86 -13.93 -8.54 -9.85
C GLY A 86 -15.06 -9.05 -10.75
N GLU A 87 -16.14 -9.53 -10.15
CA GLU A 87 -17.33 -10.00 -10.88
C GLU A 87 -18.37 -8.89 -11.16
N ASN A 88 -18.18 -7.71 -10.57
CA ASN A 88 -19.15 -6.62 -10.66
C ASN A 88 -18.90 -5.75 -11.88
N LYS A 89 -19.94 -5.57 -12.71
CA LYS A 89 -19.93 -4.56 -13.76
C LYS A 89 -20.04 -3.17 -13.13
N ILE A 90 -19.03 -2.33 -13.37
CA ILE A 90 -18.95 -0.97 -12.81
C ILE A 90 -19.31 0.11 -13.81
N ALA A 91 -19.15 -0.13 -15.12
CA ALA A 91 -19.50 0.83 -16.15
C ALA A 91 -19.73 0.15 -17.52
N GLU A 92 -20.32 0.92 -18.43
CA GLU A 92 -20.42 0.60 -19.86
C GLU A 92 -20.16 1.87 -20.66
N ILE A 93 -19.33 1.77 -21.70
CA ILE A 93 -18.95 2.88 -22.57
C ILE A 93 -19.17 2.47 -24.01
N THR A 94 -19.77 3.36 -24.81
CA THR A 94 -19.87 3.18 -26.25
C THR A 94 -18.93 4.12 -26.97
N VAL A 95 -18.02 3.56 -27.76
CA VAL A 95 -17.10 4.27 -28.64
C VAL A 95 -17.70 4.28 -30.05
N THR A 96 -17.85 5.43 -30.64
CA THR A 96 -18.37 5.60 -32.01
C THR A 96 -17.26 6.04 -32.96
N ASP A 97 -16.99 7.33 -33.02
CA ASP A 97 -16.12 7.99 -33.98
C ASP A 97 -15.20 9.06 -33.37
N SER A 98 -15.06 9.04 -32.04
CA SER A 98 -14.25 10.00 -31.31
C SER A 98 -13.71 9.40 -30.01
N ASP A 99 -12.71 10.06 -29.42
CA ASP A 99 -12.21 9.76 -28.10
C ASP A 99 -13.32 9.90 -27.04
N VAL A 100 -13.30 9.05 -26.04
CA VAL A 100 -14.27 9.03 -24.95
C VAL A 100 -13.58 9.34 -23.63
N VAL A 101 -14.13 10.29 -22.89
CA VAL A 101 -13.73 10.58 -21.50
C VAL A 101 -14.89 10.19 -20.59
N GLN A 102 -14.65 9.20 -19.74
CA GLN A 102 -15.66 8.67 -18.82
C GLN A 102 -14.99 8.25 -17.53
N ASP A 103 -15.37 8.88 -16.41
CA ASP A 103 -14.89 8.45 -15.09
C ASP A 103 -15.57 7.16 -14.66
N LEU A 104 -14.84 6.34 -13.89
CA LEU A 104 -15.33 5.07 -13.35
C LEU A 104 -15.54 5.18 -11.84
N THR A 105 -16.78 4.95 -11.39
CA THR A 105 -17.07 4.83 -9.97
C THR A 105 -16.75 3.43 -9.51
N MET A 106 -15.77 3.33 -8.62
CA MET A 106 -15.31 2.09 -8.01
C MET A 106 -16.16 1.74 -6.78
N PRO A 107 -16.44 0.45 -6.51
CA PRO A 107 -17.18 0.04 -5.31
C PRO A 107 -16.28 0.04 -4.07
N VAL A 108 -15.59 1.13 -3.85
CA VAL A 108 -14.65 1.34 -2.74
C VAL A 108 -14.89 2.71 -2.11
N LYS A 109 -14.47 2.87 -0.87
CA LYS A 109 -14.43 4.15 -0.17
C LYS A 109 -12.98 4.59 0.00
N TYR A 110 -12.66 5.80 -0.45
CA TYR A 110 -11.36 6.44 -0.20
C TYR A 110 -11.34 7.00 1.22
N ILE A 111 -10.38 6.56 2.02
CA ILE A 111 -10.22 6.94 3.43
C ILE A 111 -8.77 7.25 3.78
N LYS A 112 -8.59 7.98 4.88
CA LYS A 112 -7.29 8.18 5.54
C LYS A 112 -7.28 7.49 6.90
N ILE A 113 -6.16 6.84 7.24
CA ILE A 113 -5.96 6.20 8.54
C ILE A 113 -4.82 6.93 9.24
N LYS A 114 -5.09 7.46 10.44
CA LYS A 114 -4.13 8.13 11.30
C LYS A 114 -4.00 7.36 12.61
N MET A 115 -2.77 7.25 13.11
CA MET A 115 -2.49 6.63 14.40
C MET A 115 -1.78 7.62 15.31
N TYR A 116 -2.21 7.69 16.56
CA TYR A 116 -1.59 8.53 17.59
C TYR A 116 -1.06 7.66 18.72
N ASP A 117 0.09 8.04 19.25
CA ASP A 117 0.69 7.37 20.43
C ASP A 117 -0.02 7.77 21.73
N ALA A 118 0.45 7.23 22.86
CA ALA A 118 -0.11 7.52 24.18
C ALA A 118 0.14 8.97 24.66
N GLN A 119 0.92 9.75 23.92
CA GLN A 119 1.23 11.15 24.18
C GLN A 119 0.54 12.09 23.15
N ASP A 120 -0.47 11.57 22.42
CA ASP A 120 -1.20 12.28 21.34
C ASP A 120 -0.26 12.77 20.22
N GLN A 121 0.89 12.12 20.01
CA GLN A 121 1.75 12.42 18.90
C GLN A 121 1.38 11.54 17.71
N LEU A 122 1.30 12.15 16.52
CA LEU A 122 1.02 11.42 15.29
C LEU A 122 2.16 10.43 15.00
N ILE A 123 1.81 9.16 14.79
CA ILE A 123 2.76 8.11 14.41
C ILE A 123 2.96 8.16 12.89
N PRO A 124 4.18 8.43 12.41
CA PRO A 124 4.48 8.40 10.98
C PRO A 124 4.25 6.98 10.43
N LEU A 125 3.32 6.84 9.49
CA LEU A 125 3.00 5.56 8.85
C LEU A 125 3.80 5.42 7.55
N THR A 126 5.11 5.25 7.67
CA THR A 126 6.06 5.17 6.54
C THR A 126 6.33 3.75 6.08
N GLN A 127 5.94 2.76 6.86
CA GLN A 127 6.17 1.34 6.61
C GLN A 127 4.99 0.67 5.90
N GLN A 128 5.22 -0.54 5.40
CA GLN A 128 4.15 -1.36 4.84
C GLN A 128 3.20 -1.84 5.95
N VAL A 129 1.90 -1.69 5.71
CA VAL A 129 0.83 -2.20 6.56
C VAL A 129 -0.01 -3.19 5.74
N THR A 130 -0.34 -4.34 6.31
CA THR A 130 -1.24 -5.30 5.70
C THR A 130 -2.58 -5.31 6.44
N LEU A 131 -3.66 -5.11 5.69
CA LEU A 131 -5.04 -5.26 6.17
C LEU A 131 -5.66 -6.50 5.55
N ILE A 132 -6.42 -7.26 6.34
CA ILE A 132 -7.21 -8.40 5.88
C ILE A 132 -8.68 -8.06 6.07
N ASN A 133 -9.45 -8.14 4.99
CA ASN A 133 -10.90 -8.05 5.07
C ASN A 133 -11.43 -9.31 5.76
N GLN A 134 -12.19 -9.15 6.85
CA GLN A 134 -12.66 -10.27 7.68
C GLN A 134 -13.75 -11.13 7.03
N GLU A 135 -14.46 -10.59 6.03
CA GLU A 135 -15.51 -11.31 5.33
C GLU A 135 -14.97 -12.09 4.11
N SER A 136 -14.14 -11.43 3.30
CA SER A 136 -13.62 -12.01 2.05
C SER A 136 -12.26 -12.67 2.20
N SER A 137 -11.55 -12.46 3.33
CA SER A 137 -10.14 -12.82 3.56
C SER A 137 -9.16 -12.19 2.54
N GLN A 138 -9.61 -11.19 1.79
CA GLN A 138 -8.75 -10.48 0.85
C GLN A 138 -7.76 -9.60 1.60
N GLN A 139 -6.48 -9.67 1.19
CA GLN A 139 -5.39 -8.87 1.74
C GLN A 139 -5.19 -7.59 0.93
N TYR A 140 -4.89 -6.50 1.65
CA TYR A 140 -4.56 -5.19 1.10
C TYR A 140 -3.24 -4.72 1.70
N ASN A 141 -2.21 -4.64 0.85
CA ASN A 141 -0.91 -4.12 1.24
C ASN A 141 -0.91 -2.61 1.02
N LEU A 142 -0.80 -1.87 2.11
CA LEU A 142 -0.79 -0.43 2.14
C LEU A 142 0.63 0.05 2.39
N TYR A 143 0.98 1.15 1.76
CA TYR A 143 2.28 1.78 1.96
C TYR A 143 2.04 3.19 2.46
N GLY A 144 2.77 3.58 3.48
CA GLY A 144 2.81 4.97 3.91
C GLY A 144 3.30 5.86 2.77
N ASP A 145 2.87 7.09 2.77
CA ASP A 145 3.36 8.11 1.85
C ASP A 145 4.41 8.94 2.61
N GLU A 146 5.70 8.72 2.29
CA GLU A 146 6.81 9.44 2.93
C GLU A 146 6.73 10.95 2.69
N ASP A 147 6.08 11.36 1.59
CA ASP A 147 5.85 12.77 1.25
C ASP A 147 4.57 13.33 1.90
N SER A 148 3.80 12.52 2.61
CA SER A 148 2.55 12.94 3.25
C SER A 148 2.82 13.82 4.45
N VAL A 149 2.39 15.07 4.36
CA VAL A 149 2.55 16.07 5.44
C VAL A 149 1.75 15.68 6.70
N ASP A 150 0.72 14.85 6.57
CA ASP A 150 -0.17 14.44 7.66
C ASP A 150 0.09 13.00 8.15
N PHE A 151 1.17 12.35 7.69
CA PHE A 151 1.58 11.00 8.09
C PHE A 151 0.45 9.96 8.11
N SER A 152 -0.55 10.14 7.28
CA SER A 152 -1.66 9.19 7.18
C SER A 152 -1.37 8.11 6.14
N ILE A 153 -2.03 6.96 6.28
CA ILE A 153 -2.17 6.02 5.18
C ILE A 153 -3.43 6.37 4.43
N ALA A 154 -3.29 6.72 3.16
CA ALA A 154 -4.42 6.87 2.26
C ALA A 154 -4.69 5.54 1.56
N VAL A 155 -5.95 5.10 1.54
CA VAL A 155 -6.34 3.84 0.92
C VAL A 155 -7.77 3.91 0.40
N ALA A 156 -8.08 3.12 -0.62
CA ALA A 156 -9.45 2.95 -1.08
C ALA A 156 -9.84 1.46 -0.96
N LEU A 157 -10.78 1.19 -0.09
CA LEU A 157 -11.20 -0.15 0.31
C LEU A 157 -12.70 -0.35 0.07
N PRO A 158 -13.16 -1.57 -0.29
CA PRO A 158 -14.57 -1.94 -0.17
C PRO A 158 -15.10 -1.66 1.23
N LEU A 159 -16.43 -1.53 1.37
CA LEU A 159 -17.04 -1.46 2.70
C LEU A 159 -16.82 -2.77 3.45
N GLY A 160 -16.57 -2.70 4.76
CA GLY A 160 -16.34 -3.90 5.58
C GLY A 160 -15.47 -3.66 6.79
N THR A 161 -15.17 -4.74 7.50
CA THR A 161 -14.27 -4.74 8.65
C THR A 161 -12.94 -5.37 8.26
N TYR A 162 -11.87 -4.70 8.65
CA TYR A 162 -10.50 -5.07 8.31
C TYR A 162 -9.69 -5.25 9.58
N GLN A 163 -8.85 -6.29 9.60
CA GLN A 163 -7.90 -6.54 10.66
C GLN A 163 -6.49 -6.22 10.20
N PHE A 164 -5.71 -5.55 11.04
CA PHE A 164 -4.28 -5.37 10.83
C PHE A 164 -3.56 -6.70 11.05
N GLU A 165 -2.79 -7.14 10.07
CA GLU A 165 -1.97 -8.35 10.16
C GLU A 165 -0.56 -8.00 10.63
N THR A 166 0.09 -7.04 9.97
CA THR A 166 1.47 -6.65 10.27
C THR A 166 1.66 -5.15 10.16
N TYR A 167 2.53 -4.62 10.98
CA TYR A 167 3.17 -3.32 10.82
C TYR A 167 4.56 -3.36 11.40
N GLU A 168 5.58 -3.18 10.57
CA GLU A 168 6.97 -3.16 10.99
C GLU A 168 7.23 -2.04 12.00
N GLY A 169 7.93 -2.34 13.10
CA GLY A 169 8.21 -1.36 14.17
C GLY A 169 7.05 -1.08 15.14
N MET A 170 5.84 -1.63 14.93
CA MET A 170 4.71 -1.46 15.85
C MET A 170 3.90 -2.76 16.02
N PRO A 171 4.40 -3.74 16.75
CA PRO A 171 3.74 -5.04 16.91
C PRO A 171 2.35 -4.97 17.55
N SER A 172 2.07 -3.93 18.35
CA SER A 172 0.77 -3.73 19.02
C SER A 172 -0.40 -3.39 18.07
N VAL A 173 -0.14 -3.13 16.78
CA VAL A 173 -1.21 -2.94 15.79
C VAL A 173 -1.81 -4.26 15.34
N GLN A 174 -1.07 -5.36 15.42
CA GLN A 174 -1.52 -6.67 15.00
C GLN A 174 -2.83 -7.07 15.70
N GLY A 175 -3.79 -7.55 14.93
CA GLY A 175 -5.10 -7.97 15.43
C GLY A 175 -6.10 -6.84 15.68
N LYS A 176 -5.68 -5.56 15.67
CA LYS A 176 -6.63 -4.44 15.75
C LYS A 176 -7.49 -4.36 14.49
N THR A 177 -8.69 -3.84 14.63
CA THR A 177 -9.66 -3.77 13.54
C THR A 177 -10.10 -2.35 13.25
N ILE A 178 -10.42 -2.10 11.98
CA ILE A 178 -11.09 -0.89 11.51
C ILE A 178 -12.34 -1.28 10.72
N THR A 179 -13.33 -0.39 10.68
CA THR A 179 -14.53 -0.59 9.87
C THR A 179 -14.70 0.56 8.90
N VAL A 180 -14.77 0.23 7.62
CA VAL A 180 -15.01 1.17 6.52
C VAL A 180 -16.48 1.17 6.17
N LYS A 181 -17.13 2.32 6.31
CA LYS A 181 -18.53 2.57 5.96
C LYS A 181 -18.62 3.65 4.88
N GLU A 182 -19.80 3.83 4.30
CA GLU A 182 -20.02 4.85 3.27
C GLU A 182 -19.68 6.28 3.72
N ASP A 183 -19.91 6.59 5.00
CA ASP A 183 -19.68 7.90 5.61
C ASP A 183 -18.28 8.04 6.25
N THR A 184 -17.42 7.04 6.13
CA THR A 184 -16.07 7.06 6.69
C THR A 184 -15.12 7.79 5.74
N ASP A 185 -14.62 8.94 6.13
CA ASP A 185 -13.58 9.67 5.38
C ASP A 185 -12.20 9.54 6.04
N GLU A 186 -12.19 9.44 7.37
CA GLU A 186 -10.98 9.28 8.17
C GLU A 186 -11.21 8.29 9.30
N ILE A 187 -10.20 7.49 9.61
CA ILE A 187 -10.16 6.62 10.79
C ILE A 187 -8.99 7.07 11.66
N VAL A 188 -9.31 7.43 12.90
CA VAL A 188 -8.32 7.79 13.92
C VAL A 188 -8.19 6.65 14.91
N MET A 189 -6.96 6.19 15.13
CA MET A 189 -6.63 5.13 16.08
C MET A 189 -5.69 5.70 17.15
N ASN A 190 -6.15 5.70 18.41
CA ASN A 190 -5.30 6.03 19.54
C ASN A 190 -4.65 4.73 20.05
N MET A 191 -3.34 4.66 19.91
CA MET A 191 -2.53 3.50 20.29
C MET A 191 -1.94 3.74 21.67
N ASN A 192 -2.01 2.74 22.54
CA ASN A 192 -1.38 2.83 23.86
C ASN A 192 0.10 2.44 23.76
N VAL A 193 0.86 3.19 22.97
CA VAL A 193 2.28 2.93 22.69
C VAL A 193 3.13 4.17 22.94
N TYR A 194 4.40 3.94 23.21
CA TYR A 194 5.42 4.96 23.41
C TYR A 194 6.55 4.75 22.42
N LYS A 195 7.21 5.83 22.04
CA LYS A 195 8.31 5.79 21.08
C LYS A 195 9.59 5.31 21.75
N LEU A 196 10.20 4.24 21.24
CA LEU A 196 11.59 3.87 21.47
C LEU A 196 12.39 4.25 20.23
N THR A 197 13.39 5.09 20.38
CA THR A 197 14.24 5.54 19.27
C THR A 197 15.70 5.52 19.69
N GLY A 198 16.59 5.54 18.75
CA GLY A 198 18.02 5.65 19.01
C GLY A 198 18.81 5.80 17.73
N ASN A 199 20.11 6.01 17.90
CA ASN A 199 21.07 6.05 16.82
C ASN A 199 22.11 4.93 17.04
N CYS A 200 22.45 4.23 15.97
CA CYS A 200 23.45 3.16 15.98
C CYS A 200 24.71 3.64 15.26
N LYS A 201 25.85 3.59 15.93
CA LYS A 201 27.18 3.84 15.38
C LYS A 201 28.04 2.61 15.51
N ILE A 202 28.81 2.34 14.47
CA ILE A 202 29.80 1.25 14.43
C ILE A 202 31.17 1.85 14.14
N ASN A 203 32.10 1.71 15.08
CA ASN A 203 33.45 2.30 15.01
C ASN A 203 33.44 3.84 14.80
N GLY A 204 32.44 4.51 15.39
CA GLY A 204 32.30 5.97 15.34
C GLY A 204 31.58 6.52 14.11
N GLU A 205 31.21 5.67 13.15
CA GLU A 205 30.44 6.05 11.95
C GLU A 205 28.97 5.57 12.08
N SER A 206 28.04 6.26 11.44
CA SER A 206 26.63 5.84 11.39
C SER A 206 26.53 4.44 10.77
N ALA A 207 25.76 3.56 11.40
CA ALA A 207 25.47 2.24 10.86
C ALA A 207 24.67 2.39 9.56
N ASP A 208 24.88 1.49 8.60
CA ASP A 208 24.18 1.48 7.33
C ASP A 208 22.91 0.60 7.36
N ARG A 209 22.11 0.64 6.29
CA ARG A 209 20.85 -0.12 6.14
C ARG A 209 21.01 -1.65 6.20
N SER A 210 22.23 -2.18 6.22
CA SER A 210 22.49 -3.61 6.44
C SER A 210 22.49 -3.99 7.91
N THR A 211 22.39 -3.00 8.81
CA THR A 211 22.30 -3.17 10.27
C THR A 211 20.84 -3.22 10.69
N TRP A 212 20.52 -4.24 11.47
CA TRP A 212 19.16 -4.49 11.94
C TRP A 212 19.07 -4.34 13.44
N ILE A 213 18.00 -3.72 13.90
CA ILE A 213 17.62 -3.64 15.30
C ILE A 213 16.51 -4.65 15.52
N ASN A 214 16.76 -5.67 16.33
CA ASN A 214 15.80 -6.73 16.68
C ASN A 214 15.27 -6.47 18.08
N LEU A 215 13.97 -6.62 18.24
CA LEU A 215 13.28 -6.38 19.51
C LEU A 215 12.67 -7.67 20.05
N TYR A 216 12.91 -7.93 21.31
CA TYR A 216 12.36 -9.05 22.05
C TYR A 216 11.65 -8.55 23.31
N ARG A 217 10.56 -9.22 23.72
CA ARG A 217 9.97 -8.98 25.05
C ARG A 217 10.76 -9.80 26.07
N LYS A 218 11.28 -9.13 27.12
CA LYS A 218 12.22 -9.73 28.06
C LYS A 218 11.68 -10.98 28.78
N GLU A 219 10.40 -10.94 29.21
CA GLU A 219 9.78 -12.04 29.94
C GLU A 219 9.49 -13.28 29.08
N GLU A 220 9.31 -13.08 27.79
CA GLU A 220 8.85 -14.13 26.88
C GLU A 220 9.97 -14.72 26.02
N THR A 221 11.16 -14.10 25.98
CA THR A 221 12.23 -14.42 25.02
C THR A 221 11.75 -14.53 23.58
N SER A 222 10.55 -14.02 23.32
CA SER A 222 9.90 -14.08 22.02
C SER A 222 10.31 -12.87 21.17
N TYR A 223 10.69 -13.16 19.92
CA TYR A 223 10.90 -12.14 18.91
C TYR A 223 9.59 -11.39 18.67
N LEU A 224 9.66 -10.06 18.71
CA LEU A 224 8.50 -9.19 18.44
C LEU A 224 8.54 -8.62 17.04
N THR A 225 9.62 -7.92 16.69
CA THR A 225 9.78 -7.21 15.43
C THR A 225 11.22 -6.80 15.22
N SER A 226 11.56 -6.34 14.02
CA SER A 226 12.83 -5.69 13.72
C SER A 226 12.61 -4.52 12.77
N CYS A 227 13.61 -3.66 12.68
CA CYS A 227 13.73 -2.68 11.60
C CYS A 227 15.20 -2.54 11.19
N ALA A 228 15.44 -2.19 9.93
CA ALA A 228 16.75 -1.71 9.51
C ALA A 228 16.94 -0.27 10.00
N VAL A 229 18.18 0.14 10.28
CA VAL A 229 18.47 1.54 10.52
C VAL A 229 18.36 2.35 9.20
N ASP A 230 18.09 3.64 9.31
CA ASP A 230 18.13 4.56 8.16
C ASP A 230 19.58 4.90 7.74
N GLU A 231 19.75 5.80 6.75
CA GLU A 231 21.07 6.21 6.24
C GLU A 231 21.90 6.99 7.27
N GLU A 232 21.27 7.58 8.27
CA GLU A 232 21.89 8.27 9.38
C GLU A 232 22.13 7.37 10.60
N GLY A 233 21.74 6.07 10.52
CA GLY A 233 21.86 5.09 11.60
C GLY A 233 20.74 5.15 12.62
N ASN A 234 19.65 5.89 12.36
CA ASN A 234 18.53 5.99 13.31
C ASN A 234 17.58 4.81 13.17
N TYR A 235 16.89 4.51 14.27
CA TYR A 235 15.80 3.53 14.30
C TYR A 235 14.65 4.00 15.21
N VAL A 236 13.47 3.44 14.98
CA VAL A 236 12.27 3.75 15.76
C VAL A 236 11.35 2.54 15.91
N PHE A 237 10.83 2.36 17.12
CA PHE A 237 9.74 1.46 17.43
C PHE A 237 8.63 2.19 18.21
N TYR A 238 7.40 1.69 18.10
CA TYR A 238 6.25 2.13 18.88
C TYR A 238 5.75 0.95 19.71
N LEU A 239 5.95 0.99 21.02
CA LEU A 239 5.83 -0.14 21.95
C LEU A 239 4.85 0.15 23.07
N GLU A 240 4.12 -0.85 23.51
CA GLU A 240 3.40 -0.81 24.77
C GLU A 240 4.39 -0.73 25.95
N SER A 241 3.89 -0.34 27.14
CA SER A 241 4.71 -0.38 28.34
C SER A 241 5.19 -1.81 28.61
N GLY A 242 6.47 -1.97 28.95
CA GLY A 242 7.08 -3.27 29.21
C GLY A 242 8.60 -3.21 29.22
N ASP A 243 9.22 -4.35 29.51
CA ASP A 243 10.68 -4.53 29.46
C ASP A 243 11.06 -5.30 28.19
N TYR A 244 12.06 -4.78 27.51
CA TYR A 244 12.50 -5.26 26.21
C TYR A 244 14.00 -5.50 26.18
N SER A 245 14.45 -6.48 25.36
CA SER A 245 15.83 -6.61 24.91
C SER A 245 15.91 -6.07 23.48
N VAL A 246 16.84 -5.17 23.23
CA VAL A 246 17.14 -4.55 21.94
C VAL A 246 18.48 -5.06 21.48
N GLN A 247 18.51 -5.83 20.39
CA GLN A 247 19.70 -6.40 19.80
C GLN A 247 20.06 -5.74 18.49
N VAL A 248 21.33 -5.41 18.33
CA VAL A 248 21.89 -4.93 17.04
C VAL A 248 22.51 -6.12 16.32
N SER A 249 22.12 -6.35 15.08
CA SER A 249 22.69 -7.42 14.26
C SER A 249 23.09 -6.92 12.86
N LYS A 250 24.05 -7.64 12.27
CA LYS A 250 24.45 -7.48 10.85
C LYS A 250 23.49 -8.25 9.94
N ALA A 251 23.59 -8.04 8.63
CA ALA A 251 22.80 -8.73 7.61
C ALA A 251 22.91 -10.27 7.67
N ASP A 252 24.02 -10.81 8.18
CA ASP A 252 24.23 -12.26 8.40
C ASP A 252 23.66 -12.79 9.71
N ALA A 253 22.84 -11.98 10.41
CA ALA A 253 22.26 -12.23 11.72
C ALA A 253 23.26 -12.35 12.88
N THR A 254 24.52 -11.93 12.70
CA THR A 254 25.50 -11.85 13.78
C THR A 254 25.09 -10.72 14.74
N ILE A 255 24.82 -11.04 16.01
CA ILE A 255 24.53 -10.05 17.05
C ILE A 255 25.83 -9.39 17.47
N ILE A 256 25.87 -8.06 17.43
CA ILE A 256 27.03 -7.22 17.74
C ILE A 256 26.86 -6.35 18.97
N ALA A 257 25.62 -6.15 19.43
CA ALA A 257 25.28 -5.49 20.69
C ALA A 257 23.90 -5.92 21.19
N GLU A 258 23.67 -5.80 22.51
CA GLU A 258 22.39 -6.06 23.15
C GLU A 258 22.27 -5.18 24.40
N GLU A 259 21.10 -4.55 24.59
CA GLU A 259 20.77 -3.74 25.76
C GLU A 259 19.34 -4.01 26.22
N GLU A 260 19.11 -3.90 27.53
CA GLU A 260 17.78 -3.97 28.12
C GLU A 260 17.19 -2.57 28.24
N VAL A 261 15.92 -2.43 27.84
CA VAL A 261 15.20 -1.16 27.83
C VAL A 261 13.83 -1.33 28.47
N SER A 262 13.50 -0.45 29.42
CA SER A 262 12.17 -0.37 30.02
C SER A 262 11.38 0.80 29.43
N VAL A 263 10.27 0.50 28.79
CA VAL A 263 9.29 1.47 28.30
C VAL A 263 8.15 1.53 29.32
N THR A 264 7.92 2.69 29.93
CA THR A 264 6.90 2.82 30.98
C THR A 264 5.74 3.71 30.54
N ASN A 265 5.89 5.02 30.67
CA ASN A 265 4.85 6.01 30.34
C ASN A 265 5.41 7.21 29.58
N ALA A 266 6.57 7.08 28.99
CA ALA A 266 7.24 8.09 28.21
C ALA A 266 8.07 7.45 27.09
N SER A 267 8.37 8.24 26.06
CA SER A 267 9.31 7.85 25.01
C SER A 267 10.72 7.65 25.58
N VAL A 268 11.45 6.69 25.03
CA VAL A 268 12.78 6.27 25.49
C VAL A 268 13.77 6.44 24.33
N ILE A 269 14.99 6.83 24.66
CA ILE A 269 16.11 6.88 23.72
C ILE A 269 17.14 5.84 24.15
N GLN A 270 17.53 4.96 23.25
CA GLN A 270 18.58 3.97 23.42
C GLN A 270 19.53 4.05 22.25
N ASP A 271 20.71 4.63 22.46
CA ASP A 271 21.77 4.71 21.46
C ASP A 271 22.74 3.53 21.58
N PHE A 272 23.33 3.14 20.46
CA PHE A 272 24.40 2.15 20.39
C PHE A 272 25.66 2.78 19.79
N ASP A 273 26.76 2.71 20.53
CA ASP A 273 28.10 3.09 20.04
C ASP A 273 29.02 1.86 20.17
N ILE A 274 29.10 1.10 19.07
CA ILE A 274 29.73 -0.20 19.02
C ILE A 274 31.15 -0.07 18.50
N THR A 275 32.12 -0.42 19.32
CA THR A 275 33.52 -0.46 18.95
C THR A 275 33.98 -1.90 18.72
N ASN A 276 34.85 -2.12 17.73
CA ASN A 276 35.39 -3.45 17.38
C ASN A 276 34.38 -4.49 16.89
N ALA A 277 33.33 -4.07 16.20
CA ALA A 277 32.47 -4.99 15.45
C ALA A 277 33.27 -5.54 14.26
N SER A 278 33.92 -6.70 14.47
CA SER A 278 34.68 -7.43 13.42
C SER A 278 33.74 -8.30 12.57
#